data_aeca9d12ea456afb38e3afbdd4610895
#
_entry.id   aeca9d12ea456afb38e3afbdd4610895
#
_cell.length_a   1.000
_cell.length_b   1.000
_cell.length_c   1.000
_cell.angle_alpha   90.00
_cell.angle_beta   90.00
_cell.angle_gamma   90.00
#
_symmetry.space_group_name_H-M   'P 1'
#
loop_
_entity.id
_entity.type
_entity.pdbx_description
1 polymer ?
#
loop_
_entity_poly.entity_id
_entity_poly.type
_entity_poly.pdbx_seq_one_letter_code
_entity_poly.pdbx_strand_id
1 'polypeptide(L)'
;MIDIKQLNKNFGKNEVLKSIDLSIEQGEVVAIIGPSGSGKSTLLRCMNLLETPTSGEIVFEGKNLMKNEMKLESLRLKMGMVFQNFNLFPHKKVIDNITLAPSKLNLKGKKELKEEALELLDKVGLKDKADTYPGQLSGGQKQRVAIARALAMHPDVLLFDEPTSALDPEVVGDVLDVMRELAKEGMTMVVVTHEMSFARDVSDKVVFMADGYVVETGDPHAIFSQPQHERTQQFLNRVL
;
A
#
# COMPACT_ATOMS: atom_id res chain seq x y z
N MET A 1 7.71 -9.64 -9.76
CA MET A 1 6.38 -9.09 -10.09
C MET A 1 6.42 -7.62 -10.49
N ILE A 2 7.08 -6.78 -9.71
CA ILE A 2 7.36 -5.37 -10.04
C ILE A 2 8.85 -5.16 -10.08
N ASP A 3 9.38 -4.56 -11.17
CA ASP A 3 10.79 -4.17 -11.29
C ASP A 3 10.87 -2.69 -11.60
N ILE A 4 11.60 -1.97 -10.77
CA ILE A 4 11.86 -0.54 -10.88
C ILE A 4 13.34 -0.35 -11.17
N LYS A 5 13.67 0.42 -12.24
CA LYS A 5 15.06 0.64 -12.67
C LYS A 5 15.32 2.12 -12.88
N GLN A 6 16.31 2.63 -12.14
CA GLN A 6 16.82 4.00 -12.23
C GLN A 6 15.69 5.04 -12.21
N LEU A 7 14.66 4.81 -11.36
CA LEU A 7 13.48 5.65 -11.31
C LEU A 7 13.81 7.01 -10.70
N ASN A 8 13.44 8.07 -11.42
CA ASN A 8 13.58 9.44 -10.95
C ASN A 8 12.22 10.14 -10.95
N LYS A 9 11.99 10.98 -9.96
CA LYS A 9 10.81 11.85 -9.89
C LYS A 9 11.18 13.23 -9.41
N ASN A 10 10.86 14.23 -10.24
CA ASN A 10 11.04 15.64 -9.94
C ASN A 10 9.68 16.35 -9.87
N PHE A 11 9.53 17.27 -8.93
CA PHE A 11 8.45 18.25 -8.89
C PHE A 11 9.05 19.64 -9.13
N GLY A 12 8.95 20.11 -10.37
CA GLY A 12 9.67 21.30 -10.80
C GLY A 12 11.20 21.10 -10.67
N LYS A 13 11.84 21.90 -9.82
CA LYS A 13 13.29 21.80 -9.55
C LYS A 13 13.66 20.88 -8.39
N ASN A 14 12.65 20.37 -7.67
CA ASN A 14 12.89 19.51 -6.52
C ASN A 14 12.97 18.04 -6.93
N GLU A 15 14.13 17.41 -6.78
CA GLU A 15 14.35 16.01 -7.02
C GLU A 15 13.94 15.18 -5.79
N VAL A 16 12.85 14.43 -5.90
CA VAL A 16 12.27 13.65 -4.80
C VAL A 16 12.67 12.20 -4.84
N LEU A 17 12.76 11.59 -6.04
CA LEU A 17 13.32 10.25 -6.22
C LEU A 17 14.54 10.34 -7.12
N LYS A 18 15.62 9.67 -6.71
CA LYS A 18 16.93 9.76 -7.32
C LYS A 18 17.46 8.37 -7.62
N SER A 19 17.33 7.93 -8.87
CA SER A 19 17.83 6.65 -9.38
C SER A 19 17.46 5.45 -8.50
N ILE A 20 16.14 5.28 -8.25
CA ILE A 20 15.63 4.17 -7.43
C ILE A 20 15.66 2.87 -8.22
N ASP A 21 16.29 1.85 -7.66
CA ASP A 21 16.23 0.47 -8.11
C ASP A 21 15.56 -0.37 -7.02
N LEU A 22 14.52 -1.14 -7.40
CA LEU A 22 13.77 -2.00 -6.47
C LEU A 22 13.06 -3.11 -7.24
N SER A 23 13.13 -4.34 -6.75
CA SER A 23 12.34 -5.47 -7.23
C SER A 23 11.41 -5.99 -6.14
N ILE A 24 10.21 -6.41 -6.53
CA ILE A 24 9.18 -6.99 -5.67
C ILE A 24 8.68 -8.26 -6.33
N GLU A 25 8.78 -9.38 -5.62
CA GLU A 25 8.33 -10.68 -6.10
C GLU A 25 6.83 -10.89 -5.80
N GLN A 26 6.23 -11.86 -6.46
CA GLN A 26 4.85 -12.24 -6.18
C GLN A 26 4.73 -12.89 -4.80
N GLY A 27 3.74 -12.49 -4.02
CA GLY A 27 3.53 -12.94 -2.63
C GLY A 27 4.46 -12.28 -1.61
N GLU A 28 5.38 -11.41 -2.04
CA GLU A 28 6.33 -10.73 -1.16
C GLU A 28 5.68 -9.52 -0.47
N VAL A 29 5.95 -9.37 0.82
CA VAL A 29 5.61 -8.19 1.62
C VAL A 29 6.84 -7.31 1.76
N VAL A 30 6.83 -6.14 1.12
CA VAL A 30 7.93 -5.17 1.18
C VAL A 30 7.53 -3.99 2.05
N ALA A 31 8.25 -3.77 3.15
CA ALA A 31 8.10 -2.57 3.98
C ALA A 31 9.08 -1.48 3.55
N ILE A 32 8.57 -0.28 3.29
CA ILE A 32 9.37 0.91 2.98
C ILE A 32 9.37 1.82 4.21
N ILE A 33 10.53 2.00 4.82
CA ILE A 33 10.72 2.82 6.02
C ILE A 33 11.71 3.98 5.75
N GLY A 34 11.74 4.97 6.64
CA GLY A 34 12.67 6.10 6.55
C GLY A 34 12.04 7.41 7.02
N PRO A 35 12.83 8.49 7.15
CA PRO A 35 12.36 9.79 7.63
C PRO A 35 11.27 10.39 6.73
N SER A 36 10.48 11.31 7.31
CA SER A 36 9.51 12.10 6.54
C SER A 36 10.22 12.87 5.44
N GLY A 37 9.58 12.97 4.26
CA GLY A 37 10.15 13.66 3.10
C GLY A 37 11.20 12.86 2.31
N SER A 38 11.50 11.62 2.66
CA SER A 38 12.47 10.78 1.93
C SER A 38 11.98 10.25 0.58
N GLY A 39 10.72 10.48 0.20
CA GLY A 39 10.17 10.07 -1.09
C GLY A 39 9.32 8.79 -1.07
N LYS A 40 9.11 8.13 0.08
CA LYS A 40 8.39 6.85 0.21
C LYS A 40 7.02 6.84 -0.47
N SER A 41 6.14 7.75 -0.09
CA SER A 41 4.80 7.88 -0.69
C SER A 41 4.85 8.23 -2.18
N THR A 42 5.87 9.00 -2.60
CA THR A 42 6.07 9.33 -4.02
C THR A 42 6.46 8.08 -4.81
N LEU A 43 7.37 7.25 -4.27
CA LEU A 43 7.74 5.98 -4.88
C LEU A 43 6.51 5.06 -5.02
N LEU A 44 5.73 4.91 -3.95
CA LEU A 44 4.51 4.11 -3.96
C LEU A 44 3.51 4.60 -5.03
N ARG A 45 3.31 5.92 -5.14
CA ARG A 45 2.40 6.52 -6.13
C ARG A 45 2.94 6.44 -7.56
N CYS A 46 4.25 6.34 -7.75
CA CYS A 46 4.82 6.07 -9.06
C CYS A 46 4.53 4.63 -9.53
N MET A 47 4.50 3.65 -8.62
CA MET A 47 4.24 2.25 -8.98
C MET A 47 2.89 2.06 -9.69
N ASN A 48 1.84 2.75 -9.26
CA ASN A 48 0.51 2.68 -9.88
C ASN A 48 0.19 3.85 -10.82
N LEU A 49 1.19 4.63 -11.19
CA LEU A 49 1.09 5.82 -12.06
C LEU A 49 0.05 6.85 -11.56
N LEU A 50 -0.16 6.99 -10.24
CA LEU A 50 -0.79 8.18 -9.66
C LEU A 50 0.14 9.38 -9.76
N GLU A 51 1.46 9.14 -9.68
CA GLU A 51 2.51 10.08 -10.01
C GLU A 51 3.30 9.55 -11.19
N THR A 52 3.39 10.32 -12.28
CA THR A 52 4.20 9.92 -13.43
C THR A 52 5.68 10.15 -13.12
N PRO A 53 6.54 9.13 -13.21
CA PRO A 53 7.98 9.30 -13.09
C PRO A 53 8.54 10.31 -14.10
N THR A 54 9.65 10.98 -13.75
CA THR A 54 10.35 11.87 -14.67
C THR A 54 11.23 11.09 -15.65
N SER A 55 11.86 10.01 -15.18
CA SER A 55 12.65 9.07 -15.99
C SER A 55 12.80 7.74 -15.27
N GLY A 56 13.40 6.76 -15.94
CA GLY A 56 13.56 5.40 -15.46
C GLY A 56 12.47 4.48 -15.97
N GLU A 57 12.40 3.27 -15.46
CA GLU A 57 11.45 2.25 -15.90
C GLU A 57 10.73 1.62 -14.72
N ILE A 58 9.44 1.32 -14.92
CA ILE A 58 8.64 0.45 -14.04
C ILE A 58 8.08 -0.66 -14.92
N VAL A 59 8.44 -1.88 -14.60
CA VAL A 59 7.92 -3.09 -15.26
C VAL A 59 7.00 -3.81 -14.28
N PHE A 60 5.77 -4.03 -14.66
CA PHE A 60 4.78 -4.79 -13.92
C PHE A 60 4.29 -5.97 -14.76
N GLU A 61 4.43 -7.19 -14.24
CA GLU A 61 4.10 -8.42 -14.96
C GLU A 61 4.75 -8.51 -16.36
N GLY A 62 6.02 -8.11 -16.46
CA GLY A 62 6.77 -8.12 -17.69
C GLY A 62 6.43 -6.99 -18.69
N LYS A 63 5.50 -6.06 -18.33
CA LYS A 63 5.09 -4.93 -19.16
C LYS A 63 5.67 -3.63 -18.65
N ASN A 64 6.35 -2.88 -19.52
CA ASN A 64 6.91 -1.58 -19.17
C ASN A 64 5.80 -0.52 -19.16
N LEU A 65 5.52 0.03 -17.97
CA LEU A 65 4.46 1.01 -17.77
C LEU A 65 4.78 2.36 -18.42
N MET A 66 6.07 2.70 -18.52
CA MET A 66 6.52 3.96 -19.12
C MET A 66 6.41 3.95 -20.66
N LYS A 67 6.36 2.76 -21.26
CA LYS A 67 6.14 2.57 -22.71
C LYS A 67 4.66 2.35 -23.07
N ASN A 68 3.75 2.55 -22.10
CA ASN A 68 2.31 2.30 -22.25
C ASN A 68 1.96 0.86 -22.72
N GLU A 69 2.76 -0.14 -22.36
CA GLU A 69 2.52 -1.54 -22.70
C GLU A 69 1.34 -2.14 -21.91
N MET A 70 0.85 -1.42 -20.89
CA MET A 70 -0.36 -1.72 -20.14
C MET A 70 -1.25 -0.48 -20.06
N LYS A 71 -2.56 -0.64 -20.28
CA LYS A 71 -3.54 0.44 -20.08
C LYS A 71 -3.61 0.80 -18.60
N LEU A 72 -3.70 2.10 -18.30
CA LEU A 72 -3.75 2.62 -16.92
C LEU A 72 -4.92 2.04 -16.11
N GLU A 73 -6.07 1.84 -16.76
CA GLU A 73 -7.25 1.21 -16.14
C GLU A 73 -6.94 -0.23 -15.72
N SER A 74 -6.31 -1.01 -16.60
CA SER A 74 -5.91 -2.39 -16.30
C SER A 74 -4.87 -2.47 -15.18
N LEU A 75 -3.91 -1.53 -15.16
CA LEU A 75 -2.94 -1.42 -14.07
C LEU A 75 -3.63 -1.19 -12.73
N ARG A 76 -4.56 -0.23 -12.69
CA ARG A 76 -5.27 0.13 -11.44
C ARG A 76 -6.28 -0.91 -10.96
N LEU A 77 -6.71 -1.80 -11.83
CA LEU A 77 -7.48 -2.99 -11.44
C LEU A 77 -6.61 -3.98 -10.68
N LYS A 78 -5.39 -4.21 -11.18
CA LYS A 78 -4.44 -5.19 -10.65
C LYS A 78 -3.63 -4.67 -9.44
N MET A 79 -3.54 -3.36 -9.27
CA MET A 79 -2.73 -2.72 -8.23
C MET A 79 -3.60 -1.81 -7.38
N GLY A 80 -4.16 -2.38 -6.31
CA GLY A 80 -4.98 -1.67 -5.33
C GLY A 80 -4.16 -0.71 -4.47
N MET A 81 -4.77 0.39 -4.02
CA MET A 81 -4.10 1.35 -3.13
C MET A 81 -4.97 1.71 -1.94
N VAL A 82 -4.38 1.64 -0.76
CA VAL A 82 -4.94 2.07 0.52
C VAL A 82 -4.18 3.30 1.00
N PHE A 83 -4.89 4.40 1.18
CA PHE A 83 -4.32 5.70 1.54
C PHE A 83 -4.38 5.96 3.05
N GLN A 84 -3.54 6.86 3.52
CA GLN A 84 -3.56 7.39 4.88
C GLN A 84 -4.93 7.97 5.27
N ASN A 85 -5.58 8.72 4.36
CA ASN A 85 -6.87 9.38 4.56
C ASN A 85 -8.01 8.53 3.99
N PHE A 86 -8.22 7.32 4.40
CA PHE A 86 -9.31 6.39 4.05
C PHE A 86 -9.98 6.58 2.67
N ASN A 87 -10.27 7.80 2.26
CA ASN A 87 -10.90 8.24 0.99
C ASN A 87 -12.24 7.52 0.72
N LEU A 88 -13.03 7.30 1.75
CA LEU A 88 -14.38 6.76 1.63
C LEU A 88 -15.36 7.84 1.16
N PHE A 89 -16.33 7.44 0.35
CA PHE A 89 -17.43 8.32 -0.07
C PHE A 89 -18.38 8.54 1.10
N PRO A 90 -18.44 9.74 1.72
CA PRO A 90 -19.17 9.96 2.97
C PRO A 90 -20.69 9.83 2.84
N HIS A 91 -21.21 10.05 1.64
CA HIS A 91 -22.64 9.97 1.30
C HIS A 91 -23.10 8.57 0.86
N LYS A 92 -22.20 7.58 0.86
CA LYS A 92 -22.49 6.18 0.52
C LYS A 92 -22.33 5.30 1.75
N LYS A 93 -23.18 4.29 1.87
CA LYS A 93 -23.04 3.25 2.89
C LYS A 93 -21.70 2.52 2.73
N VAL A 94 -21.27 1.82 3.76
CA VAL A 94 -20.05 1.00 3.76
C VAL A 94 -20.06 -0.01 2.61
N ILE A 95 -21.15 -0.77 2.47
CA ILE A 95 -21.30 -1.75 1.40
C ILE A 95 -21.25 -1.12 0.00
N ASP A 96 -21.84 0.07 -0.15
CA ASP A 96 -21.83 0.81 -1.42
C ASP A 96 -20.45 1.37 -1.75
N ASN A 97 -19.62 1.71 -0.75
CA ASN A 97 -18.22 2.07 -0.95
C ASN A 97 -17.42 0.92 -1.55
N ILE A 98 -17.67 -0.31 -1.09
CA ILE A 98 -16.96 -1.52 -1.54
C ILE A 98 -17.43 -1.91 -2.96
N THR A 99 -18.74 -1.90 -3.20
CA THR A 99 -19.31 -2.39 -4.46
C THR A 99 -19.28 -1.37 -5.60
N LEU A 100 -18.94 -0.10 -5.34
CA LEU A 100 -19.02 0.98 -6.34
C LEU A 100 -18.17 0.71 -7.57
N ALA A 101 -16.89 0.44 -7.40
CA ALA A 101 -15.97 0.25 -8.51
C ALA A 101 -16.29 -1.04 -9.30
N PRO A 102 -16.42 -2.22 -8.67
CA PRO A 102 -16.81 -3.44 -9.38
C PRO A 102 -18.13 -3.31 -10.14
N SER A 103 -19.12 -2.61 -9.57
CA SER A 103 -20.41 -2.36 -10.22
C SER A 103 -20.28 -1.45 -11.44
N LYS A 104 -19.47 -0.37 -11.36
CA LYS A 104 -19.24 0.55 -12.49
C LYS A 104 -18.53 -0.11 -13.65
N LEU A 105 -17.70 -1.09 -13.38
CA LEU A 105 -16.96 -1.86 -14.37
C LEU A 105 -17.71 -3.11 -14.84
N ASN A 106 -18.93 -3.34 -14.33
CA ASN A 106 -19.77 -4.50 -14.67
C ASN A 106 -19.04 -5.86 -14.48
N LEU A 107 -18.21 -5.97 -13.43
CA LEU A 107 -17.42 -7.19 -13.20
C LEU A 107 -18.29 -8.37 -12.80
N LYS A 108 -19.37 -8.12 -12.04
CA LYS A 108 -20.30 -9.12 -11.53
C LYS A 108 -21.73 -8.56 -11.41
N GLY A 109 -22.70 -9.46 -11.23
CA GLY A 109 -24.10 -9.09 -10.97
C GLY A 109 -24.25 -8.39 -9.60
N LYS A 110 -25.29 -7.51 -9.47
CA LYS A 110 -25.52 -6.72 -8.25
C LYS A 110 -25.65 -7.57 -6.99
N LYS A 111 -26.31 -8.76 -7.09
CA LYS A 111 -26.48 -9.67 -5.96
C LYS A 111 -25.14 -10.25 -5.52
N GLU A 112 -24.37 -10.75 -6.46
CA GLU A 112 -23.05 -11.35 -6.26
C GLU A 112 -22.07 -10.35 -5.65
N LEU A 113 -22.03 -9.10 -6.17
CA LEU A 113 -21.20 -8.03 -5.61
C LEU A 113 -21.57 -7.72 -4.15
N LYS A 114 -22.86 -7.81 -3.80
CA LYS A 114 -23.28 -7.57 -2.43
C LYS A 114 -22.86 -8.70 -1.50
N GLU A 115 -22.98 -9.95 -1.94
CA GLU A 115 -22.56 -11.13 -1.18
C GLU A 115 -21.04 -11.08 -0.95
N GLU A 116 -20.25 -10.82 -1.97
CA GLU A 116 -18.80 -10.66 -1.88
C GLU A 116 -18.38 -9.49 -0.98
N ALA A 117 -19.05 -8.35 -1.06
CA ALA A 117 -18.78 -7.22 -0.18
C ALA A 117 -19.04 -7.56 1.30
N LEU A 118 -20.05 -8.39 1.60
CA LEU A 118 -20.30 -8.88 2.96
C LEU A 118 -19.22 -9.86 3.44
N GLU A 119 -18.69 -10.70 2.56
CA GLU A 119 -17.56 -11.58 2.86
C GLU A 119 -16.29 -10.78 3.14
N LEU A 120 -16.00 -9.75 2.33
CA LEU A 120 -14.87 -8.85 2.56
C LEU A 120 -15.02 -8.05 3.86
N LEU A 121 -16.23 -7.62 4.20
CA LEU A 121 -16.50 -6.97 5.47
C LEU A 121 -16.35 -7.92 6.65
N ASP A 122 -16.73 -9.19 6.51
CA ASP A 122 -16.50 -10.22 7.51
C ASP A 122 -15.00 -10.43 7.75
N LYS A 123 -14.23 -10.52 6.67
CA LYS A 123 -12.76 -10.64 6.69
C LYS A 123 -12.07 -9.51 7.47
N VAL A 124 -12.60 -8.29 7.40
CA VAL A 124 -12.06 -7.14 8.16
C VAL A 124 -12.81 -6.88 9.48
N GLY A 125 -13.69 -7.81 9.92
CA GLY A 125 -14.41 -7.74 11.19
C GLY A 125 -15.47 -6.64 11.26
N LEU A 126 -16.12 -6.30 10.13
CA LEU A 126 -17.09 -5.19 10.03
C LEU A 126 -18.38 -5.55 9.30
N LYS A 127 -18.77 -6.84 9.29
CA LYS A 127 -19.98 -7.30 8.59
C LYS A 127 -21.26 -6.61 9.09
N ASP A 128 -21.33 -6.34 10.40
CA ASP A 128 -22.43 -5.64 11.06
C ASP A 128 -22.54 -4.15 10.67
N LYS A 129 -21.49 -3.58 10.07
CA LYS A 129 -21.40 -2.17 9.63
C LYS A 129 -21.77 -1.96 8.17
N ALA A 130 -22.18 -2.99 7.43
CA ALA A 130 -22.48 -2.91 5.99
C ALA A 130 -23.42 -1.75 5.62
N ASP A 131 -24.45 -1.53 6.41
CA ASP A 131 -25.47 -0.50 6.15
C ASP A 131 -25.19 0.86 6.82
N THR A 132 -24.06 1.02 7.54
CA THR A 132 -23.68 2.28 8.19
C THR A 132 -23.00 3.24 7.19
N TYR A 133 -22.92 4.52 7.55
CA TYR A 133 -22.20 5.53 6.78
C TYR A 133 -20.82 5.78 7.38
N PRO A 134 -19.81 6.17 6.57
CA PRO A 134 -18.44 6.42 7.06
C PRO A 134 -18.38 7.40 8.25
N GLY A 135 -19.26 8.39 8.33
CA GLY A 135 -19.31 9.32 9.46
C GLY A 135 -19.60 8.68 10.82
N GLN A 136 -20.14 7.45 10.83
CA GLN A 136 -20.49 6.71 12.05
C GLN A 136 -19.40 5.71 12.47
N LEU A 137 -18.29 5.63 11.72
CA LEU A 137 -17.20 4.70 11.96
C LEU A 137 -16.02 5.39 12.65
N SER A 138 -15.31 4.63 13.50
CA SER A 138 -14.00 5.05 14.02
C SER A 138 -12.94 5.13 12.89
N GLY A 139 -11.80 5.76 13.15
CA GLY A 139 -10.68 5.81 12.19
C GLY A 139 -10.22 4.43 11.74
N GLY A 140 -9.98 3.51 12.67
CA GLY A 140 -9.58 2.14 12.36
C GLY A 140 -10.66 1.36 11.57
N GLN A 141 -11.94 1.56 11.88
CA GLN A 141 -13.04 0.99 11.09
C GLN A 141 -13.06 1.52 9.66
N LYS A 142 -12.89 2.84 9.46
CA LYS A 142 -12.78 3.46 8.13
C LYS A 142 -11.63 2.88 7.33
N GLN A 143 -10.49 2.66 7.96
CA GLN A 143 -9.31 2.09 7.30
C GLN A 143 -9.54 0.65 6.89
N ARG A 144 -10.15 -0.16 7.78
CA ARG A 144 -10.51 -1.55 7.44
C ARG A 144 -11.53 -1.62 6.29
N VAL A 145 -12.50 -0.70 6.22
CA VAL A 145 -13.39 -0.57 5.05
C VAL A 145 -12.63 -0.18 3.79
N ALA A 146 -11.63 0.71 3.88
CA ALA A 146 -10.79 1.09 2.74
C ALA A 146 -9.98 -0.10 2.22
N ILE A 147 -9.48 -0.97 3.11
CA ILE A 147 -8.82 -2.24 2.75
C ILE A 147 -9.82 -3.17 2.03
N ALA A 148 -11.00 -3.40 2.61
CA ALA A 148 -12.04 -4.23 1.99
C ALA A 148 -12.44 -3.71 0.60
N ARG A 149 -12.55 -2.39 0.43
CA ARG A 149 -12.80 -1.76 -0.87
C ARG A 149 -11.69 -2.02 -1.88
N ALA A 150 -10.43 -1.98 -1.47
CA ALA A 150 -9.30 -2.27 -2.35
C ALA A 150 -9.31 -3.76 -2.78
N LEU A 151 -9.61 -4.67 -1.85
CA LEU A 151 -9.72 -6.11 -2.10
C LEU A 151 -10.86 -6.48 -3.06
N ALA A 152 -11.96 -5.71 -3.08
CA ALA A 152 -13.12 -5.95 -3.95
C ALA A 152 -12.80 -5.88 -5.47
N MET A 153 -11.62 -5.38 -5.82
CA MET A 153 -11.13 -5.36 -7.20
C MET A 153 -10.28 -6.57 -7.55
N HIS A 154 -10.06 -7.52 -6.61
CA HIS A 154 -9.16 -8.68 -6.75
C HIS A 154 -7.77 -8.29 -7.27
N PRO A 155 -7.08 -7.35 -6.60
CA PRO A 155 -5.79 -6.89 -7.07
C PRO A 155 -4.71 -7.97 -6.89
N ASP A 156 -3.72 -7.97 -7.79
CA ASP A 156 -2.53 -8.80 -7.67
C ASP A 156 -1.52 -8.23 -6.66
N VAL A 157 -1.60 -6.91 -6.40
CA VAL A 157 -0.75 -6.16 -5.46
C VAL A 157 -1.57 -5.14 -4.67
N LEU A 158 -1.30 -5.00 -3.38
CA LEU A 158 -1.81 -3.93 -2.54
C LEU A 158 -0.69 -2.97 -2.13
N LEU A 159 -0.89 -1.69 -2.40
CA LEU A 159 -0.03 -0.60 -1.99
C LEU A 159 -0.64 0.11 -0.77
N PHE A 160 0.11 0.25 0.31
CA PHE A 160 -0.32 0.93 1.54
C PHE A 160 0.52 2.17 1.80
N ASP A 161 -0.10 3.34 1.73
CA ASP A 161 0.54 4.64 1.98
C ASP A 161 0.24 5.09 3.41
N GLU A 162 1.09 4.74 4.37
CA GLU A 162 0.99 5.05 5.80
C GLU A 162 -0.40 4.73 6.40
N PRO A 163 -0.87 3.48 6.34
CA PRO A 163 -2.26 3.12 6.64
C PRO A 163 -2.71 3.37 8.08
N THR A 164 -1.77 3.60 9.00
CA THR A 164 -2.04 3.78 10.44
C THR A 164 -1.77 5.20 10.94
N SER A 165 -1.10 6.05 10.17
CA SER A 165 -0.60 7.35 10.64
C SER A 165 -1.68 8.39 11.00
N ALA A 166 -2.92 8.19 10.52
CA ALA A 166 -4.09 9.02 10.84
C ALA A 166 -4.99 8.40 11.92
N LEU A 167 -4.52 7.38 12.63
CA LEU A 167 -5.30 6.61 13.60
C LEU A 167 -4.85 6.88 15.05
N ASP A 168 -5.80 6.77 15.97
CA ASP A 168 -5.49 6.69 17.39
C ASP A 168 -4.72 5.39 17.70
N PRO A 169 -3.70 5.42 18.58
CA PRO A 169 -2.88 4.24 18.91
C PRO A 169 -3.66 2.99 19.32
N GLU A 170 -4.81 3.17 19.97
CA GLU A 170 -5.66 2.08 20.46
C GLU A 170 -6.27 1.22 19.33
N VAL A 171 -6.44 1.80 18.12
CA VAL A 171 -7.07 1.12 16.98
C VAL A 171 -6.09 0.71 15.87
N VAL A 172 -4.81 1.06 16.01
CA VAL A 172 -3.75 0.68 15.07
C VAL A 172 -3.63 -0.84 14.95
N GLY A 173 -3.68 -1.54 16.10
CA GLY A 173 -3.57 -3.00 16.18
C GLY A 173 -4.56 -3.71 15.25
N ASP A 174 -5.82 -3.31 15.28
CA ASP A 174 -6.89 -3.91 14.45
C ASP A 174 -6.59 -3.84 12.93
N VAL A 175 -5.98 -2.73 12.48
CA VAL A 175 -5.63 -2.55 11.05
C VAL A 175 -4.43 -3.41 10.70
N LEU A 176 -3.41 -3.43 11.58
CA LEU A 176 -2.22 -4.26 11.38
C LEU A 176 -2.56 -5.76 11.38
N ASP A 177 -3.53 -6.20 12.20
CA ASP A 177 -3.99 -7.59 12.21
C ASP A 177 -4.62 -8.01 10.88
N VAL A 178 -5.45 -7.15 10.28
CA VAL A 178 -5.97 -7.39 8.93
C VAL A 178 -4.84 -7.50 7.92
N MET A 179 -3.83 -6.63 7.99
CA MET A 179 -2.68 -6.68 7.08
C MET A 179 -1.82 -7.94 7.30
N ARG A 180 -1.66 -8.41 8.55
CA ARG A 180 -0.98 -9.69 8.86
C ARG A 180 -1.69 -10.89 8.25
N GLU A 181 -3.03 -10.93 8.31
CA GLU A 181 -3.81 -12.00 7.69
C GLU A 181 -3.66 -11.98 6.16
N LEU A 182 -3.68 -10.81 5.53
CA LEU A 182 -3.43 -10.70 4.09
C LEU A 182 -2.02 -11.20 3.70
N ALA A 183 -1.00 -10.89 4.51
CA ALA A 183 0.35 -11.41 4.32
C ALA A 183 0.40 -12.94 4.38
N LYS A 184 -0.24 -13.55 5.38
CA LYS A 184 -0.32 -15.02 5.53
C LYS A 184 -1.04 -15.70 4.37
N GLU A 185 -2.00 -15.01 3.74
CA GLU A 185 -2.70 -15.49 2.55
C GLU A 185 -1.86 -15.37 1.26
N GLY A 186 -0.65 -14.84 1.34
CA GLY A 186 0.26 -14.67 0.20
C GLY A 186 -0.04 -13.45 -0.66
N MET A 187 -0.75 -12.44 -0.14
CA MET A 187 -0.97 -11.19 -0.86
C MET A 187 0.33 -10.44 -1.05
N THR A 188 0.65 -10.05 -2.29
CA THR A 188 1.78 -9.16 -2.56
C THR A 188 1.47 -7.77 -2.01
N MET A 189 2.33 -7.25 -1.14
CA MET A 189 2.10 -5.95 -0.50
C MET A 189 3.34 -5.07 -0.54
N VAL A 190 3.14 -3.77 -0.78
CA VAL A 190 4.15 -2.74 -0.57
C VAL A 190 3.61 -1.75 0.45
N VAL A 191 4.27 -1.64 1.58
CA VAL A 191 3.75 -0.93 2.75
C VAL A 191 4.72 0.19 3.16
N VAL A 192 4.34 1.44 2.92
CA VAL A 192 5.00 2.58 3.56
C VAL A 192 4.46 2.69 4.99
N THR A 193 5.33 2.55 5.98
CA THR A 193 4.90 2.51 7.38
C THR A 193 5.90 3.14 8.34
N HIS A 194 5.38 3.60 9.49
CA HIS A 194 6.12 3.96 10.68
C HIS A 194 6.01 2.91 11.79
N GLU A 195 5.27 1.83 11.55
CA GLU A 195 5.09 0.71 12.49
C GLU A 195 6.29 -0.25 12.36
N MET A 196 7.35 0.00 13.15
CA MET A 196 8.61 -0.75 13.04
C MET A 196 8.46 -2.23 13.40
N SER A 197 7.57 -2.55 14.35
CA SER A 197 7.25 -3.94 14.70
C SER A 197 6.61 -4.68 13.51
N PHE A 198 5.68 -4.04 12.81
CA PHE A 198 5.07 -4.61 11.60
C PHE A 198 6.13 -4.83 10.50
N ALA A 199 6.96 -3.81 10.23
CA ALA A 199 8.02 -3.90 9.24
C ALA A 199 9.03 -5.01 9.56
N ARG A 200 9.35 -5.24 10.84
CA ARG A 200 10.27 -6.30 11.26
C ARG A 200 9.65 -7.70 11.23
N ASP A 201 8.39 -7.83 11.68
CA ASP A 201 7.81 -9.14 12.03
C ASP A 201 6.94 -9.71 10.89
N VAL A 202 6.54 -8.89 9.90
CA VAL A 202 5.58 -9.28 8.86
C VAL A 202 6.15 -9.16 7.45
N SER A 203 7.10 -8.26 7.21
CA SER A 203 7.65 -8.13 5.86
C SER A 203 8.72 -9.17 5.56
N ASP A 204 8.84 -9.53 4.28
CA ASP A 204 9.90 -10.39 3.74
C ASP A 204 11.14 -9.55 3.39
N LYS A 205 10.93 -8.27 3.11
CA LYS A 205 11.99 -7.33 2.73
C LYS A 205 11.71 -5.96 3.33
N VAL A 206 12.76 -5.31 3.85
CA VAL A 206 12.73 -3.92 4.27
C VAL A 206 13.58 -3.07 3.32
N VAL A 207 13.02 -1.94 2.92
CA VAL A 207 13.68 -0.91 2.11
C VAL A 207 13.78 0.36 2.94
N PHE A 208 14.98 0.76 3.31
CA PHE A 208 15.21 2.03 3.98
C PHE A 208 15.50 3.13 2.97
N MET A 209 14.69 4.19 2.97
CA MET A 209 14.84 5.35 2.10
C MET A 209 15.25 6.59 2.89
N ALA A 210 16.22 7.34 2.36
CA ALA A 210 16.59 8.67 2.85
C ALA A 210 17.01 9.57 1.69
N ASP A 211 16.66 10.86 1.78
CA ASP A 211 17.10 11.92 0.85
C ASP A 211 16.82 11.63 -0.65
N GLY A 212 15.79 10.84 -0.91
CA GLY A 212 15.36 10.45 -2.26
C GLY A 212 16.04 9.19 -2.81
N TYR A 213 16.84 8.48 -2.01
CA TYR A 213 17.53 7.26 -2.39
C TYR A 213 17.02 6.04 -1.62
N VAL A 214 17.13 4.86 -2.21
CA VAL A 214 17.17 3.60 -1.48
C VAL A 214 18.59 3.48 -0.90
N VAL A 215 18.70 3.56 0.40
CA VAL A 215 20.01 3.58 1.11
C VAL A 215 20.42 2.17 1.50
N GLU A 216 19.45 1.38 1.96
CA GLU A 216 19.68 0.00 2.39
C GLU A 216 18.44 -0.84 2.14
N THR A 217 18.63 -2.08 1.73
CA THR A 217 17.54 -3.06 1.55
C THR A 217 18.03 -4.43 1.97
N GLY A 218 17.13 -5.21 2.57
CA GLY A 218 17.50 -6.55 3.00
C GLY A 218 16.44 -7.25 3.83
N ASP A 219 16.85 -8.37 4.40
CA ASP A 219 16.06 -9.12 5.37
C ASP A 219 15.67 -8.23 6.57
N PRO A 220 14.42 -8.27 7.04
CA PRO A 220 13.95 -7.42 8.13
C PRO A 220 14.80 -7.58 9.40
N HIS A 221 15.07 -8.82 9.82
CA HIS A 221 15.85 -9.05 11.04
C HIS A 221 17.27 -8.50 10.92
N ALA A 222 17.90 -8.61 9.73
CA ALA A 222 19.23 -8.05 9.50
C ALA A 222 19.20 -6.52 9.55
N ILE A 223 18.25 -5.87 8.88
CA ILE A 223 18.11 -4.40 8.88
C ILE A 223 17.86 -3.85 10.29
N PHE A 224 17.00 -4.50 11.08
CA PHE A 224 16.65 -4.02 12.41
C PHE A 224 17.69 -4.32 13.50
N SER A 225 18.47 -5.41 13.36
CA SER A 225 19.45 -5.81 14.38
C SER A 225 20.88 -5.38 14.06
N GLN A 226 21.27 -5.37 12.77
CA GLN A 226 22.62 -5.10 12.33
C GLN A 226 22.64 -4.26 11.02
N PRO A 227 22.03 -3.09 11.00
CA PRO A 227 22.04 -2.22 9.82
C PRO A 227 23.47 -1.86 9.42
N GLN A 228 23.79 -2.00 8.12
CA GLN A 228 25.13 -1.79 7.62
C GLN A 228 25.43 -0.32 7.31
N HIS A 229 24.39 0.43 6.89
CA HIS A 229 24.56 1.82 6.53
C HIS A 229 24.41 2.75 7.73
N GLU A 230 25.33 3.69 7.92
CA GLU A 230 25.32 4.63 9.05
C GLU A 230 23.99 5.41 9.15
N ARG A 231 23.40 5.80 8.03
CA ARG A 231 22.15 6.55 7.98
C ARG A 231 20.96 5.70 8.48
N THR A 232 20.97 4.40 8.20
CA THR A 232 19.98 3.44 8.72
C THR A 232 20.12 3.29 10.23
N GLN A 233 21.36 3.14 10.72
CA GLN A 233 21.66 3.05 12.16
C GLN A 233 21.16 4.28 12.91
N GLN A 234 21.48 5.48 12.40
CA GLN A 234 21.02 6.74 12.98
C GLN A 234 19.49 6.88 13.02
N PHE A 235 18.80 6.39 11.99
CA PHE A 235 17.34 6.41 11.95
C PHE A 235 16.75 5.44 12.96
N LEU A 236 17.18 4.18 12.94
CA LEU A 236 16.64 3.14 13.84
C LEU A 236 16.88 3.46 15.30
N ASN A 237 18.06 3.97 15.67
CA ASN A 237 18.36 4.41 17.06
C ASN A 237 17.45 5.54 17.57
N ARG A 238 16.71 6.23 16.69
CA ARG A 238 15.79 7.30 17.10
C ARG A 238 14.33 6.85 17.21
N VAL A 239 13.99 5.74 16.53
CA VAL A 239 12.60 5.30 16.41
C VAL A 239 12.32 3.99 17.16
N LEU A 240 13.35 3.26 17.55
CA LEU A 240 13.30 2.10 18.46
C LEU A 240 13.64 2.52 19.89
#